data_ad61813b95e3436620b9c505b9ac52ff
#
_entry.id   ad61813b95e3436620b9c505b9ac52ff
#
_cell.length_a   1.000
_cell.length_b   1.000
_cell.length_c   1.000
_cell.angle_alpha   90.00
_cell.angle_beta   90.00
_cell.angle_gamma   90.00
#
_symmetry.space_group_name_H-M   'P 1'
#
loop_
_entity.id
_entity.type
_entity.pdbx_description
1 polymer ?
#
loop_
_entity_poly.entity_id
_entity_poly.type
_entity_poly.pdbx_seq_one_letter_code
_entity_poly.pdbx_strand_id
1 'polypeptide(L)'
;GYVQANLICLPGDYAEEFYQFAKLNPQPCPVLEVFEKVPVSNFLAPGENILSSIPWYNIYRDGKLEKTIQDANEYWTEDMVGFLIGCSYSFEEALLKNGIEIRHMTLGTPVPMFRTTIACKPYGRFHGNYVVSMRPMTPENAEKAKEITEQFPRVHGGPVQIGDPAAIGIKDVDQPDYGQPVPFHEGEIPVFWACGVTPQFVVENVKPPIAISHRPGYMFISDILNTEIEEKLAARGK
;
A
#
# COMPACT_ATOMS: atom_id res chain seq x y z
N GLY A 1 8.05 14.34 -0.43
CA GLY A 1 9.33 13.85 -0.50
C GLY A 1 9.76 12.67 0.35
N TYR A 2 9.03 12.30 1.44
CA TYR A 2 9.39 11.18 2.31
C TYR A 2 8.68 9.89 1.91
N VAL A 3 9.33 8.75 2.16
CA VAL A 3 8.75 7.43 1.94
C VAL A 3 7.53 7.27 2.84
N GLN A 4 6.43 6.82 2.26
CA GLN A 4 5.22 6.47 2.98
C GLN A 4 5.05 4.95 3.02
N ALA A 5 4.53 4.44 4.13
CA ALA A 5 4.32 3.02 4.31
C ALA A 5 2.92 2.68 4.81
N ASN A 6 2.37 1.61 4.25
CA ASN A 6 1.16 0.97 4.74
C ASN A 6 1.51 0.06 5.92
N LEU A 7 0.62 -0.08 6.88
CA LEU A 7 0.81 -0.93 8.06
C LEU A 7 -0.10 -2.15 8.00
N ILE A 8 0.44 -3.32 8.36
CA ILE A 8 -0.32 -4.48 8.79
C ILE A 8 0.41 -5.17 9.95
N CYS A 9 -0.31 -5.44 11.06
CA CYS A 9 0.20 -6.24 12.17
C CYS A 9 -0.67 -7.49 12.33
N LEU A 10 -0.03 -8.61 12.55
CA LEU A 10 -0.65 -9.94 12.63
C LEU A 10 -0.08 -10.73 13.81
N PRO A 11 -0.85 -11.65 14.42
CA PRO A 11 -0.30 -12.64 15.36
C PRO A 11 0.82 -13.48 14.72
N GLY A 12 1.78 -13.91 15.52
CA GLY A 12 3.00 -14.61 15.05
C GLY A 12 2.73 -15.78 14.12
N ASP A 13 1.73 -16.60 14.43
CA ASP A 13 1.32 -17.75 13.59
C ASP A 13 0.87 -17.36 12.17
N TYR A 14 0.36 -16.14 12.01
CA TYR A 14 -0.06 -15.59 10.72
C TYR A 14 1.05 -14.78 10.06
N ALA A 15 1.92 -14.18 10.86
CA ALA A 15 2.94 -13.26 10.38
C ALA A 15 3.99 -13.94 9.51
N GLU A 16 4.46 -15.15 9.89
CA GLU A 16 5.43 -15.91 9.09
C GLU A 16 4.85 -16.28 7.71
N GLU A 17 3.61 -16.78 7.67
CA GLU A 17 2.96 -17.09 6.41
C GLU A 17 2.74 -15.82 5.57
N PHE A 18 2.35 -14.70 6.20
CA PHE A 18 2.20 -13.42 5.51
C PHE A 18 3.53 -12.93 4.93
N TYR A 19 4.63 -13.08 5.66
CA TYR A 19 5.95 -12.67 5.18
C TYR A 19 6.37 -13.44 3.93
N GLN A 20 6.12 -14.77 3.90
CA GLN A 20 6.38 -15.57 2.70
C GLN A 20 5.41 -15.20 1.55
N PHE A 21 4.14 -14.96 1.86
CA PHE A 21 3.18 -14.45 0.89
C PHE A 21 3.64 -13.11 0.29
N ALA A 22 4.10 -12.17 1.10
CA ALA A 22 4.60 -10.88 0.64
C ALA A 22 5.83 -11.03 -0.27
N LYS A 23 6.76 -11.93 0.06
CA LYS A 23 7.91 -12.26 -0.81
C LYS A 23 7.52 -12.80 -2.17
N LEU A 24 6.44 -13.58 -2.25
CA LEU A 24 5.90 -14.08 -3.52
C LEU A 24 5.14 -13.02 -4.31
N ASN A 25 4.72 -11.94 -3.65
CA ASN A 25 3.94 -10.85 -4.20
C ASN A 25 4.60 -9.49 -3.93
N PRO A 26 5.85 -9.28 -4.41
CA PRO A 26 6.63 -8.09 -4.05
C PRO A 26 6.05 -6.78 -4.60
N GLN A 27 5.24 -6.85 -5.65
CA GLN A 27 4.64 -5.65 -6.23
C GLN A 27 3.47 -5.10 -5.39
N PRO A 28 2.44 -5.88 -4.96
CA PRO A 28 1.39 -5.36 -4.07
C PRO A 28 1.83 -5.29 -2.60
N CYS A 29 2.85 -6.05 -2.19
CA CYS A 29 3.31 -6.16 -0.81
C CYS A 29 4.83 -5.94 -0.68
N PRO A 30 5.39 -4.80 -1.13
CA PRO A 30 6.82 -4.51 -0.99
C PRO A 30 7.16 -4.19 0.46
N VAL A 31 7.60 -5.20 1.23
CA VAL A 31 7.95 -5.03 2.64
C VAL A 31 9.22 -4.19 2.76
N LEU A 32 9.11 -3.06 3.48
CA LEU A 32 10.22 -2.15 3.78
C LEU A 32 10.84 -2.43 5.14
N GLU A 33 10.01 -2.74 6.13
CA GLU A 33 10.45 -3.02 7.49
C GLU A 33 9.52 -4.03 8.16
N VAL A 34 10.11 -4.85 9.04
CA VAL A 34 9.40 -5.76 9.95
C VAL A 34 9.82 -5.41 11.36
N PHE A 35 8.88 -5.36 12.29
CA PHE A 35 9.12 -5.14 13.72
C PHE A 35 8.37 -6.15 14.57
N GLU A 36 9.00 -6.56 15.68
CA GLU A 36 8.53 -7.60 16.60
C GLU A 36 8.76 -7.17 18.05
N LYS A 37 8.08 -7.82 19.00
CA LYS A 37 8.17 -7.60 20.46
C LYS A 37 7.66 -6.23 20.90
N VAL A 38 8.15 -5.15 20.29
CA VAL A 38 7.73 -3.76 20.52
C VAL A 38 7.36 -3.11 19.19
N PRO A 39 6.30 -2.28 19.15
CA PRO A 39 5.83 -1.68 17.90
C PRO A 39 6.67 -0.43 17.53
N VAL A 40 7.99 -0.58 17.46
CA VAL A 40 8.93 0.53 17.23
C VAL A 40 9.67 0.30 15.92
N SER A 41 9.72 1.34 15.08
CA SER A 41 10.55 1.34 13.88
C SER A 41 12.04 1.40 14.24
N ASN A 42 12.84 0.61 13.54
CA ASN A 42 14.29 0.61 13.65
C ASN A 42 14.99 1.13 12.39
N PHE A 43 14.22 1.34 11.31
CA PHE A 43 14.77 1.70 10.01
C PHE A 43 14.08 2.91 9.37
N LEU A 44 12.76 2.86 9.17
CA LEU A 44 12.04 3.93 8.47
C LEU A 44 11.95 5.23 9.30
N ALA A 45 11.83 5.11 10.63
CA ALA A 45 11.86 6.22 11.59
C ALA A 45 12.36 5.69 12.94
N PRO A 46 13.69 5.59 13.14
CA PRO A 46 14.26 4.91 14.29
C PRO A 46 13.80 5.49 15.64
N GLY A 47 13.22 4.61 16.47
CA GLY A 47 12.69 4.96 17.79
C GLY A 47 11.22 5.35 17.81
N GLU A 48 10.56 5.50 16.65
CA GLU A 48 9.16 5.88 16.55
C GLU A 48 8.22 4.71 16.84
N ASN A 49 7.20 4.94 17.69
CA ASN A 49 6.16 3.97 17.97
C ASN A 49 5.12 3.98 16.84
N ILE A 50 5.10 2.93 16.04
CA ILE A 50 4.25 2.82 14.85
C ILE A 50 2.74 2.81 15.19
N LEU A 51 2.35 2.37 16.37
CA LEU A 51 0.93 2.26 16.76
C LEU A 51 0.33 3.54 17.36
N SER A 52 1.13 4.63 17.43
CA SER A 52 0.66 5.98 17.80
C SER A 52 1.07 7.07 16.79
N SER A 53 1.80 6.70 15.70
CA SER A 53 2.35 7.65 14.73
C SER A 53 1.57 7.73 13.42
N ILE A 54 0.52 6.94 13.27
CA ILE A 54 -0.40 6.98 12.13
C ILE A 54 -1.71 7.63 12.58
N PRO A 55 -2.30 8.55 11.81
CA PRO A 55 -3.50 9.28 12.25
C PRO A 55 -4.71 8.40 12.57
N TRP A 56 -4.86 7.28 11.83
CA TRP A 56 -5.99 6.36 12.00
C TRP A 56 -5.60 4.92 11.72
N TYR A 57 -6.04 4.02 12.62
CA TYR A 57 -5.87 2.56 12.53
C TYR A 57 -7.22 1.87 12.41
N ASN A 58 -7.24 0.78 11.67
CA ASN A 58 -8.33 -0.17 11.59
C ASN A 58 -8.00 -1.43 12.39
N ILE A 59 -8.89 -1.82 13.28
CA ILE A 59 -8.82 -3.08 14.03
C ILE A 59 -9.77 -4.07 13.40
N TYR A 60 -9.24 -5.23 13.05
CA TYR A 60 -10.00 -6.35 12.49
C TYR A 60 -10.10 -7.47 13.50
N ARG A 61 -11.28 -8.10 13.58
CA ARG A 61 -11.53 -9.36 14.29
C ARG A 61 -12.12 -10.37 13.31
N ASP A 62 -11.52 -11.56 13.25
CA ASP A 62 -11.95 -12.63 12.35
C ASP A 62 -12.18 -12.14 10.89
N GLY A 63 -11.29 -11.28 10.41
CA GLY A 63 -11.33 -10.68 9.08
C GLY A 63 -12.36 -9.55 8.88
N LYS A 64 -13.09 -9.14 9.94
CA LYS A 64 -14.07 -8.05 9.84
C LYS A 64 -13.54 -6.80 10.53
N LEU A 65 -13.75 -5.65 9.90
CA LEU A 65 -13.46 -4.36 10.52
C LEU A 65 -14.35 -4.20 11.76
N GLU A 66 -13.74 -4.14 12.94
CA GLU A 66 -14.41 -3.92 14.23
C GLU A 66 -14.55 -2.43 14.51
N LYS A 67 -13.45 -1.68 14.39
CA LYS A 67 -13.43 -0.24 14.67
C LYS A 67 -12.24 0.46 14.02
N THR A 68 -12.34 1.79 13.98
CA THR A 68 -11.26 2.70 13.57
C THR A 68 -10.90 3.60 14.75
N ILE A 69 -9.61 3.71 15.07
CA ILE A 69 -9.08 4.40 16.26
C ILE A 69 -7.81 5.21 15.92
N GLN A 70 -7.37 6.10 16.82
CA GLN A 70 -6.19 6.94 16.62
C GLN A 70 -4.92 6.40 17.31
N ASP A 71 -5.06 5.51 18.28
CA ASP A 71 -3.96 4.84 18.97
C ASP A 71 -4.28 3.35 19.07
N ALA A 72 -3.38 2.51 18.59
CA ALA A 72 -3.57 1.06 18.52
C ALA A 72 -2.70 0.28 19.52
N ASN A 73 -1.99 0.95 20.45
CA ASN A 73 -1.06 0.29 21.37
C ASN A 73 -1.76 -0.76 22.26
N GLU A 74 -3.02 -0.54 22.68
CA GLU A 74 -3.78 -1.49 23.50
C GLU A 74 -4.06 -2.83 22.83
N TYR A 75 -3.94 -2.90 21.49
CA TYR A 75 -4.19 -4.10 20.68
C TYR A 75 -2.91 -4.88 20.37
N TRP A 76 -1.75 -4.32 20.70
CA TRP A 76 -0.48 -4.99 20.49
C TRP A 76 -0.24 -6.06 21.57
N THR A 77 0.15 -7.24 21.13
CA THR A 77 0.59 -8.34 21.99
C THR A 77 2.02 -8.74 21.65
N GLU A 78 2.76 -9.35 22.59
CA GLU A 78 4.17 -9.68 22.40
C GLU A 78 4.44 -10.68 21.26
N ASP A 79 3.43 -11.45 20.87
CA ASP A 79 3.51 -12.39 19.75
C ASP A 79 3.19 -11.74 18.40
N MET A 80 2.77 -10.47 18.38
CA MET A 80 2.49 -9.77 17.13
C MET A 80 3.75 -9.39 16.38
N VAL A 81 3.62 -9.41 15.06
CA VAL A 81 4.61 -8.91 14.10
C VAL A 81 3.96 -7.85 13.22
N GLY A 82 4.61 -6.71 13.11
CA GLY A 82 4.19 -5.61 12.25
C GLY A 82 5.04 -5.50 10.99
N PHE A 83 4.40 -5.16 9.90
CA PHE A 83 4.99 -4.97 8.57
C PHE A 83 4.69 -3.56 8.07
N LEU A 84 5.73 -2.83 7.71
CA LEU A 84 5.63 -1.58 6.96
C LEU A 84 5.86 -1.90 5.48
N ILE A 85 4.86 -1.58 4.65
CA ILE A 85 4.80 -1.93 3.24
C ILE A 85 4.79 -0.64 2.44
N GLY A 86 5.59 -0.56 1.38
CA GLY A 86 5.68 0.62 0.53
C GLY A 86 4.33 1.10 0.02
N CYS A 87 4.25 2.41 -0.25
CA CYS A 87 3.04 3.07 -0.70
C CYS A 87 3.30 3.84 -2.00
N SER A 88 2.35 3.78 -2.92
CA SER A 88 2.41 4.47 -4.22
C SER A 88 2.48 6.01 -4.11
N TYR A 89 2.07 6.60 -2.99
CA TYR A 89 2.23 8.03 -2.75
C TYR A 89 3.71 8.46 -2.73
N SER A 90 4.62 7.54 -2.43
CA SER A 90 6.06 7.82 -2.44
C SER A 90 6.61 8.17 -3.82
N PHE A 91 6.08 7.60 -4.91
CA PHE A 91 6.53 7.95 -6.26
C PHE A 91 5.82 9.17 -6.87
N GLU A 92 4.74 9.67 -6.26
CA GLU A 92 3.95 10.77 -6.84
C GLU A 92 4.75 12.06 -7.01
N GLU A 93 5.69 12.33 -6.09
CA GLU A 93 6.59 13.47 -6.23
C GLU A 93 7.40 13.40 -7.53
N ALA A 94 7.88 12.20 -7.92
CA ALA A 94 8.61 12.00 -9.15
C ALA A 94 7.72 12.26 -10.39
N LEU A 95 6.45 11.85 -10.34
CA LEU A 95 5.47 12.14 -11.39
C LEU A 95 5.24 13.65 -11.52
N LEU A 96 4.99 14.34 -10.40
CA LEU A 96 4.78 15.80 -10.38
C LEU A 96 6.00 16.57 -10.91
N LYS A 97 7.22 16.20 -10.52
CA LYS A 97 8.46 16.81 -11.03
C LYS A 97 8.63 16.64 -12.53
N ASN A 98 8.00 15.65 -13.11
CA ASN A 98 7.98 15.39 -14.54
C ASN A 98 6.76 15.97 -15.26
N GLY A 99 5.98 16.83 -14.59
CA GLY A 99 4.84 17.53 -15.17
C GLY A 99 3.57 16.69 -15.33
N ILE A 100 3.49 15.52 -14.67
CA ILE A 100 2.31 14.66 -14.67
C ILE A 100 1.41 15.07 -13.50
N GLU A 101 0.19 15.50 -13.79
CA GLU A 101 -0.79 15.87 -12.76
C GLU A 101 -1.23 14.64 -11.96
N ILE A 102 -1.33 14.82 -10.64
CA ILE A 102 -1.92 13.84 -9.72
C ILE A 102 -3.27 14.36 -9.25
N ARG A 103 -4.33 13.94 -9.93
CA ARG A 103 -5.68 14.50 -9.81
C ARG A 103 -6.23 14.47 -8.39
N HIS A 104 -6.09 13.37 -7.67
CA HIS A 104 -6.58 13.28 -6.29
C HIS A 104 -5.86 14.26 -5.35
N MET A 105 -4.58 14.59 -5.59
CA MET A 105 -3.87 15.61 -4.82
C MET A 105 -4.41 17.00 -5.11
N THR A 106 -4.65 17.33 -6.39
CA THR A 106 -5.26 18.62 -6.79
C THR A 106 -6.64 18.82 -6.15
N LEU A 107 -7.39 17.72 -5.99
CA LEU A 107 -8.73 17.74 -5.37
C LEU A 107 -8.70 17.64 -3.84
N GLY A 108 -7.55 17.32 -3.23
CA GLY A 108 -7.45 17.10 -1.79
C GLY A 108 -8.21 15.86 -1.30
N THR A 109 -8.33 14.82 -2.14
CA THR A 109 -9.07 13.58 -1.83
C THR A 109 -8.12 12.37 -1.77
N PRO A 110 -8.48 11.29 -1.06
CA PRO A 110 -7.74 10.04 -1.16
C PRO A 110 -7.83 9.45 -2.57
N VAL A 111 -6.73 8.84 -3.05
CA VAL A 111 -6.67 8.17 -4.34
C VAL A 111 -7.77 7.11 -4.45
N PRO A 112 -8.46 6.97 -5.61
CA PRO A 112 -9.41 5.89 -5.83
C PRO A 112 -8.67 4.54 -5.91
N MET A 113 -9.19 3.55 -5.19
CA MET A 113 -8.62 2.21 -5.12
C MET A 113 -9.69 1.16 -5.41
N PHE A 114 -9.29 0.09 -6.11
CA PHE A 114 -10.21 -0.93 -6.63
C PHE A 114 -9.70 -2.33 -6.33
N ARG A 115 -10.62 -3.23 -5.96
CA ARG A 115 -10.39 -4.67 -5.93
C ARG A 115 -10.39 -5.20 -7.37
N THR A 116 -9.46 -6.10 -7.68
CA THR A 116 -9.28 -6.62 -9.04
C THR A 116 -9.46 -8.13 -9.12
N THR A 117 -9.40 -8.65 -10.33
CA THR A 117 -9.30 -10.10 -10.61
C THR A 117 -7.86 -10.59 -10.72
N ILE A 118 -6.85 -9.72 -10.58
CA ILE A 118 -5.44 -10.11 -10.59
C ILE A 118 -5.14 -10.90 -9.32
N ALA A 119 -4.91 -12.20 -9.45
CA ALA A 119 -4.63 -13.06 -8.30
C ALA A 119 -3.23 -12.86 -7.75
N CYS A 120 -3.10 -12.77 -6.43
CA CYS A 120 -1.84 -12.95 -5.72
C CYS A 120 -1.40 -14.43 -5.78
N LYS A 121 -0.10 -14.67 -5.79
CA LYS A 121 0.46 -16.01 -5.57
C LYS A 121 0.17 -16.42 -4.13
N PRO A 122 -0.55 -17.53 -3.88
CA PRO A 122 -0.92 -17.93 -2.53
C PRO A 122 0.28 -18.49 -1.77
N TYR A 123 0.24 -18.37 -0.44
CA TYR A 123 1.15 -19.05 0.48
C TYR A 123 0.44 -19.36 1.80
N GLY A 124 0.44 -20.62 2.21
CA GLY A 124 -0.26 -21.07 3.41
C GLY A 124 -1.74 -20.66 3.37
N ARG A 125 -2.19 -20.00 4.42
CA ARG A 125 -3.56 -19.45 4.53
C ARG A 125 -3.78 -18.20 3.66
N PHE A 126 -2.70 -17.52 3.24
CA PHE A 126 -2.78 -16.23 2.55
C PHE A 126 -3.05 -16.41 1.06
N HIS A 127 -4.15 -15.85 0.62
CA HIS A 127 -4.59 -15.80 -0.77
C HIS A 127 -5.50 -14.60 -0.98
N GLY A 128 -5.65 -14.15 -2.21
CA GLY A 128 -6.54 -13.04 -2.57
C GLY A 128 -6.09 -12.40 -3.88
N ASN A 129 -6.68 -11.25 -4.16
CA ASN A 129 -6.40 -10.51 -5.36
C ASN A 129 -5.75 -9.16 -5.03
N TYR A 130 -5.12 -8.56 -6.02
CA TYR A 130 -4.58 -7.20 -5.90
C TYR A 130 -5.70 -6.20 -5.64
N VAL A 131 -5.41 -5.25 -4.76
CA VAL A 131 -6.02 -3.94 -4.80
C VAL A 131 -5.09 -3.03 -5.60
N VAL A 132 -5.67 -2.16 -6.42
CA VAL A 132 -4.93 -1.20 -7.23
C VAL A 132 -5.37 0.22 -6.91
N SER A 133 -4.47 1.18 -7.04
CA SER A 133 -4.78 2.62 -7.03
C SER A 133 -4.79 3.14 -8.46
N MET A 134 -5.71 4.06 -8.78
CA MET A 134 -5.87 4.58 -10.14
C MET A 134 -5.56 6.07 -10.21
N ARG A 135 -4.92 6.46 -11.32
CA ARG A 135 -4.72 7.86 -11.69
C ARG A 135 -5.05 8.05 -13.17
N PRO A 136 -5.93 9.02 -13.51
CA PRO A 136 -6.22 9.34 -14.90
C PRO A 136 -5.07 10.17 -15.48
N MET A 137 -4.69 9.90 -16.72
CA MET A 137 -3.68 10.66 -17.45
C MET A 137 -3.79 10.42 -18.96
N THR A 138 -3.18 11.28 -19.75
CA THR A 138 -3.11 11.06 -21.20
C THR A 138 -2.28 9.82 -21.53
N PRO A 139 -2.48 9.15 -22.68
CA PRO A 139 -1.68 7.99 -23.09
C PRO A 139 -0.16 8.28 -23.10
N GLU A 140 0.25 9.49 -23.52
CA GLU A 140 1.66 9.90 -23.48
C GLU A 140 2.19 9.96 -22.04
N ASN A 141 1.43 10.56 -21.13
CA ASN A 141 1.80 10.61 -19.71
C ASN A 141 1.77 9.23 -19.06
N ALA A 142 0.91 8.32 -19.51
CA ALA A 142 0.86 6.94 -19.01
C ALA A 142 2.17 6.18 -19.29
N GLU A 143 2.71 6.27 -20.51
CA GLU A 143 4.02 5.66 -20.83
C GLU A 143 5.16 6.32 -20.04
N LYS A 144 5.16 7.65 -19.95
CA LYS A 144 6.15 8.38 -19.14
C LYS A 144 6.05 8.02 -17.66
N ALA A 145 4.84 7.91 -17.11
CA ALA A 145 4.62 7.50 -15.72
C ALA A 145 5.11 6.08 -15.46
N LYS A 146 4.91 5.16 -16.42
CA LYS A 146 5.44 3.81 -16.36
C LYS A 146 6.96 3.82 -16.23
N GLU A 147 7.68 4.49 -17.14
CA GLU A 147 9.15 4.58 -17.11
C GLU A 147 9.67 5.17 -15.80
N ILE A 148 8.99 6.19 -15.26
CA ILE A 148 9.36 6.82 -14.00
C ILE A 148 9.14 5.85 -12.82
N THR A 149 7.95 5.23 -12.72
CA THR A 149 7.58 4.44 -11.55
C THR A 149 8.23 3.06 -11.52
N GLU A 150 8.65 2.50 -12.66
CA GLU A 150 9.47 1.28 -12.73
C GLU A 150 10.80 1.40 -11.95
N GLN A 151 11.28 2.62 -11.72
CA GLN A 151 12.49 2.90 -10.94
C GLN A 151 12.26 2.80 -9.42
N PHE A 152 11.00 2.62 -8.97
CA PHE A 152 10.60 2.56 -7.56
C PHE A 152 9.98 1.20 -7.18
N PRO A 153 10.70 0.07 -7.35
CA PRO A 153 10.12 -1.26 -7.11
C PRO A 153 9.69 -1.48 -5.65
N ARG A 154 10.29 -0.75 -4.69
CA ARG A 154 9.98 -0.83 -3.25
C ARG A 154 8.70 -0.08 -2.85
N VAL A 155 8.11 0.66 -3.77
CA VAL A 155 6.83 1.36 -3.58
C VAL A 155 5.88 1.07 -4.75
N HIS A 156 5.83 -0.21 -5.14
CA HIS A 156 4.96 -0.86 -6.14
C HIS A 156 5.45 -0.86 -7.60
N GLY A 157 6.52 -0.12 -7.94
CA GLY A 157 7.07 -0.13 -9.31
C GLY A 157 6.12 0.44 -10.36
N GLY A 158 6.20 -0.08 -11.58
CA GLY A 158 5.38 0.33 -12.71
C GLY A 158 3.90 -0.08 -12.59
N PRO A 159 3.02 0.47 -13.45
CA PRO A 159 1.61 0.14 -13.45
C PRO A 159 1.35 -1.33 -13.81
N VAL A 160 0.30 -1.90 -13.25
CA VAL A 160 -0.17 -3.28 -13.55
C VAL A 160 -1.17 -3.32 -14.70
N GLN A 161 -1.82 -2.18 -14.97
CA GLN A 161 -2.76 -2.03 -16.09
C GLN A 161 -2.78 -0.57 -16.57
N ILE A 162 -2.81 -0.38 -17.87
CA ILE A 162 -2.99 0.91 -18.54
C ILE A 162 -4.20 0.79 -19.46
N GLY A 163 -5.15 1.73 -19.37
CA GLY A 163 -6.37 1.76 -20.18
C GLY A 163 -7.47 0.86 -19.60
N ASP A 164 -7.96 -0.09 -20.38
CA ASP A 164 -9.17 -0.86 -20.10
C ASP A 164 -9.28 -1.41 -18.67
N PRO A 165 -10.18 -0.86 -17.82
CA PRO A 165 -10.38 -1.34 -16.46
C PRO A 165 -11.03 -2.73 -16.38
N ALA A 166 -11.81 -3.10 -17.41
CA ALA A 166 -12.48 -4.39 -17.45
C ALA A 166 -11.48 -5.56 -17.55
N ALA A 167 -10.30 -5.34 -18.14
CA ALA A 167 -9.23 -6.33 -18.22
C ALA A 167 -8.76 -6.83 -16.85
N ILE A 168 -8.93 -6.03 -15.80
CA ILE A 168 -8.61 -6.40 -14.41
C ILE A 168 -9.84 -6.49 -13.50
N GLY A 169 -11.04 -6.62 -14.10
CA GLY A 169 -12.30 -6.87 -13.41
C GLY A 169 -12.96 -5.63 -12.78
N ILE A 170 -12.49 -4.43 -13.08
CA ILE A 170 -13.10 -3.17 -12.61
C ILE A 170 -14.23 -2.81 -13.57
N LYS A 171 -15.45 -2.72 -13.05
CA LYS A 171 -16.67 -2.46 -13.84
C LYS A 171 -16.93 -0.98 -14.04
N ASP A 172 -16.62 -0.17 -13.06
CA ASP A 172 -16.93 1.26 -13.03
C ASP A 172 -15.84 2.00 -12.26
N VAL A 173 -15.12 2.88 -12.94
CA VAL A 173 -14.04 3.69 -12.34
C VAL A 173 -14.57 4.85 -11.49
N ASP A 174 -15.85 5.15 -11.56
CA ASP A 174 -16.50 6.15 -10.73
C ASP A 174 -17.02 5.57 -9.41
N GLN A 175 -16.87 4.25 -9.19
CA GLN A 175 -17.27 3.55 -7.98
C GLN A 175 -16.08 2.79 -7.35
N PRO A 176 -15.09 3.49 -6.77
CA PRO A 176 -13.96 2.85 -6.11
C PRO A 176 -14.40 2.12 -4.84
N ASP A 177 -13.73 0.99 -4.53
CA ASP A 177 -13.93 0.27 -3.25
C ASP A 177 -13.40 1.08 -2.06
N TYR A 178 -12.34 1.88 -2.28
CA TYR A 178 -11.74 2.75 -1.26
C TYR A 178 -11.35 4.09 -1.90
N GLY A 179 -11.23 5.13 -1.07
CA GLY A 179 -10.92 6.48 -1.55
C GLY A 179 -12.14 7.18 -2.16
N GLN A 180 -11.89 8.08 -3.11
CA GLN A 180 -12.94 8.84 -3.79
C GLN A 180 -12.70 8.83 -5.30
N PRO A 181 -13.77 8.86 -6.12
CA PRO A 181 -13.62 8.96 -7.56
C PRO A 181 -12.97 10.30 -7.95
N VAL A 182 -12.26 10.29 -9.06
CA VAL A 182 -11.65 11.48 -9.64
C VAL A 182 -12.11 11.63 -11.09
N PRO A 183 -12.42 12.85 -11.55
CA PRO A 183 -12.88 13.09 -12.92
C PRO A 183 -11.75 12.85 -13.93
N PHE A 184 -12.11 12.41 -15.12
CA PHE A 184 -11.22 12.34 -16.28
C PHE A 184 -11.33 13.61 -17.11
N HIS A 185 -10.21 14.11 -17.62
CA HIS A 185 -10.20 15.10 -18.68
C HIS A 185 -10.31 14.42 -20.05
N GLU A 186 -10.60 15.21 -21.08
CA GLU A 186 -10.71 14.72 -22.45
C GLU A 186 -9.40 14.04 -22.90
N GLY A 187 -9.49 12.82 -23.42
CA GLY A 187 -8.36 12.03 -23.90
C GLY A 187 -7.57 11.31 -22.82
N GLU A 188 -7.95 11.40 -21.54
CA GLU A 188 -7.30 10.63 -20.47
C GLU A 188 -7.80 9.19 -20.41
N ILE A 189 -6.91 8.31 -19.97
CA ILE A 189 -7.17 6.91 -19.69
C ILE A 189 -6.82 6.58 -18.23
N PRO A 190 -7.43 5.57 -17.62
CA PRO A 190 -7.05 5.13 -16.29
C PRO A 190 -5.72 4.37 -16.33
N VAL A 191 -4.88 4.64 -15.35
CA VAL A 191 -3.63 3.91 -15.14
C VAL A 191 -3.63 3.37 -13.71
N PHE A 192 -3.33 2.07 -13.55
CA PHE A 192 -3.50 1.36 -12.30
C PHE A 192 -2.17 0.82 -11.79
N TRP A 193 -1.86 1.11 -10.53
CA TRP A 193 -0.70 0.57 -9.80
C TRP A 193 -1.15 -0.36 -8.69
N ALA A 194 -0.35 -1.39 -8.40
CA ALA A 194 -0.56 -2.18 -7.19
C ALA A 194 -0.60 -1.28 -5.95
N CYS A 195 -1.36 -1.67 -4.95
CA CYS A 195 -1.61 -0.87 -3.75
C CYS A 195 -1.34 -1.66 -2.48
N GLY A 196 -0.72 -1.00 -1.50
CA GLY A 196 -0.46 -1.54 -0.16
C GLY A 196 -1.72 -1.76 0.71
N VAL A 197 -2.91 -1.48 0.19
CA VAL A 197 -4.18 -1.93 0.77
C VAL A 197 -4.47 -3.41 0.47
N THR A 198 -3.74 -4.03 -0.47
CA THR A 198 -3.89 -5.46 -0.77
C THR A 198 -3.82 -6.36 0.47
N PRO A 199 -2.88 -6.19 1.43
CA PRO A 199 -2.88 -6.95 2.68
C PRO A 199 -4.17 -6.85 3.50
N GLN A 200 -4.82 -5.69 3.54
CA GLN A 200 -6.08 -5.50 4.27
C GLN A 200 -7.20 -6.34 3.63
N PHE A 201 -7.28 -6.34 2.30
CA PHE A 201 -8.23 -7.18 1.57
C PHE A 201 -7.94 -8.68 1.76
N VAL A 202 -6.68 -9.07 1.78
CA VAL A 202 -6.26 -10.46 2.04
C VAL A 202 -6.64 -10.89 3.46
N VAL A 203 -6.51 -10.03 4.47
CA VAL A 203 -6.92 -10.29 5.86
C VAL A 203 -8.41 -10.58 5.97
N GLU A 204 -9.28 -9.93 5.18
CA GLU A 204 -10.72 -10.24 5.14
C GLU A 204 -10.98 -11.70 4.75
N ASN A 205 -10.14 -12.28 3.88
CA ASN A 205 -10.24 -13.67 3.43
C ASN A 205 -9.64 -14.66 4.43
N VAL A 206 -8.46 -14.34 4.98
CA VAL A 206 -7.69 -15.20 5.89
C VAL A 206 -8.30 -15.25 7.29
N LYS A 207 -8.98 -14.19 7.71
CA LYS A 207 -9.70 -14.06 8.97
C LYS A 207 -8.86 -14.37 10.22
N PRO A 208 -7.70 -13.71 10.39
CA PRO A 208 -6.95 -13.86 11.63
C PRO A 208 -7.80 -13.41 12.81
N PRO A 209 -7.59 -13.93 14.04
CA PRO A 209 -8.35 -13.54 15.23
C PRO A 209 -8.26 -12.04 15.52
N ILE A 210 -7.11 -11.45 15.19
CA ILE A 210 -6.91 -10.00 15.23
C ILE A 210 -5.96 -9.57 14.10
N ALA A 211 -6.18 -8.39 13.53
CA ALA A 211 -5.20 -7.66 12.73
C ALA A 211 -5.33 -6.16 12.99
N ILE A 212 -4.21 -5.46 12.92
CA ILE A 212 -4.14 -4.00 12.99
C ILE A 212 -3.63 -3.51 11.64
N SER A 213 -4.28 -2.53 11.03
CA SER A 213 -3.77 -1.86 9.84
C SER A 213 -3.88 -0.34 9.97
N HIS A 214 -3.21 0.40 9.11
CA HIS A 214 -3.56 1.80 8.89
C HIS A 214 -4.95 1.89 8.25
N ARG A 215 -5.66 2.99 8.46
CA ARG A 215 -6.84 3.29 7.65
C ARG A 215 -6.40 3.71 6.24
N PRO A 216 -6.99 3.17 5.15
CA PRO A 216 -6.65 3.57 3.79
C PRO A 216 -6.64 5.09 3.60
N GLY A 217 -5.56 5.63 3.02
CA GLY A 217 -5.33 7.06 2.86
C GLY A 217 -4.56 7.75 4.00
N TYR A 218 -4.26 7.04 5.11
CA TYR A 218 -3.54 7.57 6.28
C TYR A 218 -2.30 6.72 6.58
N MET A 219 -1.26 6.85 5.76
CA MET A 219 -0.04 6.04 5.86
C MET A 219 0.91 6.55 6.92
N PHE A 220 1.84 5.70 7.34
CA PHE A 220 3.02 6.09 8.09
C PHE A 220 3.96 6.91 7.20
N ILE A 221 4.49 8.02 7.71
CA ILE A 221 5.49 8.86 7.04
C ILE A 221 6.83 8.61 7.70
N SER A 222 7.83 8.19 6.92
CA SER A 222 9.18 7.88 7.41
C SER A 222 10.09 9.12 7.44
N ASP A 223 11.27 8.94 8.02
CA ASP A 223 12.37 9.93 7.99
C ASP A 223 13.26 9.79 6.74
N ILE A 224 12.94 8.85 5.84
CA ILE A 224 13.72 8.55 4.64
C ILE A 224 13.12 9.26 3.42
N LEU A 225 13.96 9.97 2.66
CA LEU A 225 13.53 10.57 1.40
C LEU A 225 13.24 9.50 0.34
N ASN A 226 12.25 9.75 -0.51
CA ASN A 226 11.88 8.85 -1.62
C ASN A 226 13.08 8.53 -2.54
N THR A 227 14.00 9.48 -2.71
CA THR A 227 15.21 9.33 -3.53
C THR A 227 16.30 8.48 -2.87
N GLU A 228 16.21 8.20 -1.57
CA GLU A 228 17.23 7.47 -0.80
C GLU A 228 16.84 6.02 -0.48
N ILE A 229 15.57 5.65 -0.67
CA ILE A 229 15.03 4.37 -0.15
C ILE A 229 15.76 3.17 -0.75
N GLU A 230 16.03 3.17 -2.03
CA GLU A 230 16.68 2.04 -2.72
C GLU A 230 18.12 1.85 -2.21
N GLU A 231 18.88 2.94 -2.07
CA GLU A 231 20.24 2.91 -1.53
C GLU A 231 20.27 2.42 -0.08
N LYS A 232 19.38 2.97 0.77
CA LYS A 232 19.30 2.60 2.20
C LYS A 232 18.86 1.14 2.39
N LEU A 233 17.94 0.62 1.59
CA LEU A 233 17.54 -0.78 1.64
C LEU A 233 18.66 -1.71 1.12
N ALA A 234 19.39 -1.32 0.07
CA ALA A 234 20.53 -2.07 -0.42
C ALA A 234 21.67 -2.15 0.61
N ALA A 235 21.89 -1.09 1.38
CA ALA A 235 22.86 -1.05 2.47
C ALA A 235 22.49 -1.96 3.65
N ARG A 236 21.19 -2.15 3.92
CA ARG A 236 20.66 -3.00 5.00
C ARG A 236 20.79 -4.51 4.71
N GLY A 237 20.77 -4.89 3.43
CA GLY A 237 20.86 -6.29 2.98
C GLY A 237 22.29 -6.86 2.93
N LYS A 238 23.29 -6.08 3.36
CA LYS A 238 24.68 -6.49 3.54
C LYS A 238 24.99 -6.67 5.02
#